data_e54562b19f11780fc76727459ed9068c
#
_entry.id   e54562b19f11780fc76727459ed9068c
#
_cell.length_a   1.000
_cell.length_b   1.000
_cell.length_c   1.000
_cell.angle_alpha   90.00
_cell.angle_beta   90.00
_cell.angle_gamma   90.00
#
_symmetry.space_group_name_H-M   'P 1'
#
loop_
_entity.id
_entity.type
_entity.pdbx_description
1 polymer ?
#
loop_
_entity_poly.entity_id
_entity_poly.type
_entity_poly.pdbx_seq_one_letter_code
_entity_poly.pdbx_strand_id
1 'polypeptide(L)'
;MGPGLAVAIAPELLIAHDFGEVRQRYTERDAILYALGVGLGRDPMDLADLAFLDERALAVLPTFAVTLASPGMWIRDPRFGIDFTRLLHVEQDAIFHAALPPAAEVVGTARVASLADRGPDRGAELVVERHITEASTGRALCTLRQTLLLRGDGGYGGARPVRNPRTAPDCAADLVTQVTLSPRAALIYRLSGDWNPLHIDPEIARAAGFERPIFHGLGVFGTVAAALCRALGRNPLALQRLGCRFSGIVMPGDTLDLQIWDVGEGYAFTATVNGGRALDQGILELRADS
;
A
#
# COMPACT_ATOMS: atom_id res chain seq x y z
N MET A 1 -32.11 6.27 -22.26
CA MET A 1 -30.76 6.85 -22.39
C MET A 1 -29.93 5.80 -23.08
N GLY A 2 -29.41 6.11 -24.29
CA GLY A 2 -28.55 5.18 -25.03
C GLY A 2 -27.25 4.93 -24.27
N PRO A 3 -26.55 3.79 -24.49
CA PRO A 3 -25.26 3.55 -23.90
C PRO A 3 -24.32 4.65 -24.38
N GLY A 4 -23.87 5.50 -23.43
CA GLY A 4 -22.82 6.47 -23.72
C GLY A 4 -21.64 5.70 -24.28
N LEU A 5 -21.08 6.18 -25.40
CA LEU A 5 -19.85 5.67 -25.96
C LEU A 5 -18.81 5.68 -24.81
N ALA A 6 -18.41 4.50 -24.35
CA ALA A 6 -17.31 4.37 -23.41
C ALA A 6 -16.10 5.05 -24.10
N VAL A 7 -15.61 6.13 -23.51
CA VAL A 7 -14.38 6.78 -23.98
C VAL A 7 -13.28 5.75 -23.83
N ALA A 8 -12.63 5.36 -24.92
CA ALA A 8 -11.53 4.40 -24.88
C ALA A 8 -10.38 4.99 -24.07
N ILE A 9 -9.67 4.14 -23.36
CA ILE A 9 -8.42 4.52 -22.66
C ILE A 9 -7.50 5.32 -23.59
N ALA A 10 -6.90 6.39 -23.07
CA ALA A 10 -5.97 7.26 -23.79
C ALA A 10 -4.52 7.00 -23.32
N PRO A 11 -3.82 5.99 -23.88
CA PRO A 11 -2.52 5.55 -23.36
C PRO A 11 -1.44 6.63 -23.40
N GLU A 12 -1.40 7.41 -24.47
CA GLU A 12 -0.41 8.48 -24.66
C GLU A 12 -0.59 9.60 -23.62
N LEU A 13 -1.84 9.98 -23.34
CA LEU A 13 -2.15 10.99 -22.33
C LEU A 13 -1.81 10.50 -20.92
N LEU A 14 -2.02 9.20 -20.63
CA LEU A 14 -1.65 8.60 -19.36
C LEU A 14 -0.14 8.59 -19.16
N ILE A 15 0.62 8.13 -20.17
CA ILE A 15 2.08 8.03 -20.09
C ILE A 15 2.72 9.42 -19.98
N ALA A 16 2.18 10.41 -20.71
CA ALA A 16 2.69 11.77 -20.70
C ALA A 16 2.13 12.64 -19.57
N HIS A 17 1.32 12.06 -18.65
CA HIS A 17 0.70 12.86 -17.60
C HIS A 17 1.74 13.46 -16.65
N ASP A 18 1.75 14.78 -16.58
CA ASP A 18 2.52 15.54 -15.60
C ASP A 18 1.70 15.69 -14.32
N PHE A 19 2.21 15.09 -13.24
CA PHE A 19 1.58 15.17 -11.93
C PHE A 19 1.93 16.46 -11.20
N GLY A 20 2.95 17.19 -11.64
CA GLY A 20 3.54 18.29 -10.88
C GLY A 20 4.12 17.81 -9.54
N GLU A 21 4.35 18.77 -8.65
CA GLU A 21 4.76 18.52 -7.26
C GLU A 21 3.56 18.56 -6.32
N VAL A 22 3.47 17.58 -5.42
CA VAL A 22 2.52 17.59 -4.31
C VAL A 22 3.27 17.88 -3.02
N ARG A 23 2.96 19.00 -2.39
CA ARG A 23 3.52 19.37 -1.09
C ARG A 23 2.55 19.03 0.02
N GLN A 24 3.05 18.39 1.07
CA GLN A 24 2.24 18.03 2.23
C GLN A 24 3.04 18.25 3.51
N ARG A 25 2.40 18.87 4.49
CA ARG A 25 2.90 18.90 5.88
C ARG A 25 2.22 17.82 6.67
N TYR A 26 2.98 17.15 7.52
CA TYR A 26 2.47 16.25 8.54
C TYR A 26 3.12 16.56 9.89
N THR A 27 2.46 16.17 10.94
CA THR A 27 2.84 16.38 12.34
C THR A 27 3.06 15.04 13.04
N GLU A 28 3.56 15.09 14.27
CA GLU A 28 3.68 13.94 15.17
C GLU A 28 2.32 13.23 15.33
N ARG A 29 1.25 14.01 15.44
CA ARG A 29 -0.11 13.47 15.56
C ARG A 29 -0.49 12.61 14.34
N ASP A 30 -0.12 13.00 13.14
CA ASP A 30 -0.45 12.27 11.92
C ASP A 30 0.33 10.94 11.86
N ALA A 31 1.60 10.95 12.28
CA ALA A 31 2.44 9.75 12.37
C ALA A 31 1.92 8.78 13.44
N ILE A 32 1.52 9.27 14.62
CA ILE A 32 0.91 8.48 15.69
C ILE A 32 -0.44 7.90 15.24
N LEU A 33 -1.27 8.69 14.57
CA LEU A 33 -2.56 8.23 14.03
C LEU A 33 -2.37 7.08 13.03
N TYR A 34 -1.38 7.18 12.16
CA TYR A 34 -1.02 6.09 11.25
C TYR A 34 -0.60 4.84 12.01
N ALA A 35 0.30 4.98 13.00
CA ALA A 35 0.77 3.86 13.82
C ALA A 35 -0.39 3.13 14.52
N LEU A 36 -1.33 3.87 15.12
CA LEU A 36 -2.56 3.33 15.70
C LEU A 36 -3.44 2.65 14.64
N GLY A 37 -3.55 3.25 13.44
CA GLY A 37 -4.35 2.75 12.32
C GLY A 37 -3.85 1.40 11.77
N VAL A 38 -2.54 1.13 11.85
CA VAL A 38 -1.93 -0.13 11.44
C VAL A 38 -1.73 -1.10 12.61
N GLY A 39 -2.23 -0.74 13.80
CA GLY A 39 -2.41 -1.66 14.92
C GLY A 39 -1.31 -1.67 15.98
N LEU A 40 -0.46 -0.66 16.05
CA LEU A 40 0.43 -0.45 17.20
C LEU A 40 -0.36 0.02 18.43
N GLY A 41 0.20 -0.19 19.62
CA GLY A 41 -0.39 0.25 20.90
C GLY A 41 -1.59 -0.58 21.36
N ARG A 42 -1.68 -1.84 20.95
CA ARG A 42 -2.72 -2.77 21.44
C ARG A 42 -2.50 -3.20 22.86
N ASP A 43 -1.24 -3.50 23.18
CA ASP A 43 -0.80 -3.78 24.53
C ASP A 43 -0.19 -2.49 25.10
N PRO A 44 -0.83 -1.87 26.10
CA PRO A 44 -0.32 -0.64 26.69
C PRO A 44 1.00 -0.85 27.44
N MET A 45 1.43 -2.10 27.66
CA MET A 45 2.69 -2.46 28.30
C MET A 45 3.80 -2.77 27.27
N ASP A 46 3.51 -2.75 25.98
CA ASP A 46 4.51 -2.96 24.93
C ASP A 46 5.33 -1.69 24.68
N LEU A 47 6.50 -1.63 25.30
CA LEU A 47 7.42 -0.50 25.18
C LEU A 47 7.97 -0.31 23.77
N ALA A 48 8.02 -1.38 22.96
CA ALA A 48 8.48 -1.27 21.58
C ALA A 48 7.48 -0.49 20.70
N ASP A 49 6.17 -0.64 20.95
CA ASP A 49 5.15 0.15 20.28
C ASP A 49 5.16 1.61 20.73
N LEU A 50 5.50 1.89 22.00
CA LEU A 50 5.55 3.26 22.52
C LEU A 50 6.54 4.15 21.79
N ALA A 51 7.61 3.59 21.21
CA ALA A 51 8.55 4.36 20.39
C ALA A 51 7.87 5.05 19.17
N PHE A 52 6.74 4.51 18.73
CA PHE A 52 5.95 5.04 17.60
C PHE A 52 4.68 5.80 18.03
N LEU A 53 4.48 6.00 19.32
CA LEU A 53 3.25 6.56 19.89
C LEU A 53 3.50 7.71 20.89
N ASP A 54 4.73 7.87 21.37
CA ASP A 54 5.10 8.90 22.33
C ASP A 54 5.78 10.08 21.62
N GLU A 55 5.10 11.22 21.58
CA GLU A 55 5.56 12.44 20.92
C GLU A 55 6.86 13.01 21.50
N ARG A 56 7.25 12.63 22.72
CA ARG A 56 8.47 13.11 23.38
C ARG A 56 9.74 12.56 22.74
N ALA A 57 9.67 11.37 22.10
CA ALA A 57 10.79 10.71 21.43
C ALA A 57 10.32 9.89 20.23
N LEU A 58 9.41 10.46 19.43
CA LEU A 58 8.69 9.76 18.38
C LEU A 58 9.62 9.25 17.26
N ALA A 59 9.58 7.94 17.06
CA ALA A 59 9.99 7.30 15.82
C ALA A 59 8.80 7.20 14.86
N VAL A 60 9.04 7.34 13.57
CA VAL A 60 7.96 7.24 12.56
C VAL A 60 8.08 5.93 11.81
N LEU A 61 6.97 5.18 11.73
CA LEU A 61 6.93 3.95 10.92
C LEU A 61 7.25 4.27 9.45
N PRO A 62 8.24 3.60 8.84
CA PRO A 62 8.59 3.87 7.44
C PRO A 62 7.41 3.73 6.48
N THR A 63 6.50 2.78 6.75
CA THR A 63 5.30 2.54 5.95
C THR A 63 4.30 3.71 5.97
N PHE A 64 4.41 4.68 6.88
CA PHE A 64 3.63 5.91 6.83
C PHE A 64 3.82 6.68 5.51
N ALA A 65 5.00 6.55 4.88
CA ALA A 65 5.29 7.16 3.58
C ALA A 65 4.25 6.84 2.50
N VAL A 66 3.56 5.69 2.56
CA VAL A 66 2.58 5.32 1.52
C VAL A 66 1.38 6.29 1.47
N THR A 67 1.12 6.99 2.59
CA THR A 67 0.01 7.95 2.70
C THR A 67 0.41 9.37 2.30
N LEU A 68 1.74 9.66 2.21
CA LEU A 68 2.25 11.01 2.06
C LEU A 68 2.28 11.47 0.59
N ALA A 69 2.02 12.77 0.39
CA ALA A 69 2.13 13.49 -0.87
C ALA A 69 1.52 12.73 -2.08
N SER A 70 0.33 12.18 -1.86
CA SER A 70 -0.42 11.47 -2.91
C SER A 70 -0.95 12.46 -3.94
N PRO A 71 -0.87 12.13 -5.25
CA PRO A 71 -1.50 12.95 -6.30
C PRO A 71 -3.03 12.90 -6.28
N GLY A 72 -3.63 12.23 -5.29
CA GLY A 72 -5.08 12.12 -5.15
C GLY A 72 -5.70 11.25 -6.24
N MET A 73 -6.94 11.60 -6.61
CA MET A 73 -7.75 10.79 -7.53
C MET A 73 -7.60 11.25 -8.99
N TRP A 74 -6.37 11.61 -9.41
CA TRP A 74 -6.04 12.08 -10.76
C TRP A 74 -6.59 11.19 -11.87
N ILE A 75 -6.61 9.88 -11.63
CA ILE A 75 -7.06 8.85 -12.59
C ILE A 75 -8.55 8.93 -12.93
N ARG A 76 -9.33 9.72 -12.17
CA ARG A 76 -10.75 10.00 -12.47
C ARG A 76 -10.96 11.06 -13.54
N ASP A 77 -9.89 11.72 -13.99
CA ASP A 77 -10.00 12.70 -15.05
C ASP A 77 -10.54 12.02 -16.33
N PRO A 78 -11.69 12.47 -16.85
CA PRO A 78 -12.33 11.84 -18.02
C PRO A 78 -11.46 11.86 -19.28
N ARG A 79 -10.43 12.71 -19.34
CA ARG A 79 -9.46 12.72 -20.46
C ARG A 79 -8.79 11.38 -20.67
N PHE A 80 -8.62 10.59 -19.60
CA PHE A 80 -7.92 9.31 -19.67
C PHE A 80 -8.79 8.16 -20.16
N GLY A 81 -10.12 8.32 -20.19
CA GLY A 81 -11.05 7.30 -20.65
C GLY A 81 -11.04 6.03 -19.81
N ILE A 82 -10.74 6.14 -18.51
CA ILE A 82 -10.64 4.99 -17.61
C ILE A 82 -11.98 4.71 -16.91
N ASP A 83 -12.40 3.45 -16.92
CA ASP A 83 -13.49 2.97 -16.09
C ASP A 83 -13.01 2.83 -14.63
N PHE A 84 -13.05 3.94 -13.91
CA PHE A 84 -12.63 4.02 -12.52
C PHE A 84 -13.39 3.04 -11.60
N THR A 85 -14.63 2.67 -11.94
CA THR A 85 -15.44 1.77 -11.11
C THR A 85 -14.88 0.33 -11.07
N ARG A 86 -14.04 -0.02 -12.04
CA ARG A 86 -13.41 -1.33 -12.20
C ARG A 86 -11.90 -1.31 -11.93
N LEU A 87 -11.41 -0.22 -11.32
CA LEU A 87 -10.00 -0.08 -10.96
C LEU A 87 -9.72 -0.82 -9.64
N LEU A 88 -8.61 -1.54 -9.60
CA LEU A 88 -8.08 -2.17 -8.37
C LEU A 88 -6.63 -1.79 -8.15
N HIS A 89 -6.27 -1.46 -6.92
CA HIS A 89 -4.88 -1.41 -6.48
C HIS A 89 -4.41 -2.85 -6.18
N VAL A 90 -3.53 -3.39 -7.01
CA VAL A 90 -3.16 -4.82 -6.93
C VAL A 90 -1.77 -5.09 -6.39
N GLU A 91 -0.85 -4.12 -6.44
CA GLU A 91 0.50 -4.29 -5.86
C GLU A 91 1.00 -2.96 -5.30
N GLN A 92 1.71 -3.06 -4.18
CA GLN A 92 2.50 -1.98 -3.60
C GLN A 92 3.93 -2.45 -3.39
N ASP A 93 4.90 -1.61 -3.81
CA ASP A 93 6.31 -1.77 -3.49
C ASP A 93 6.83 -0.45 -2.94
N ALA A 94 7.57 -0.47 -1.83
CA ALA A 94 8.10 0.70 -1.16
C ALA A 94 9.58 0.47 -0.80
N ILE A 95 10.45 1.39 -1.23
CA ILE A 95 11.86 1.44 -0.86
C ILE A 95 12.06 2.65 0.05
N PHE A 96 12.52 2.40 1.26
CA PHE A 96 12.71 3.42 2.29
C PHE A 96 14.20 3.83 2.32
N HIS A 97 14.49 5.05 1.87
CA HIS A 97 15.86 5.54 1.73
C HIS A 97 16.40 6.12 3.04
N ALA A 98 15.54 6.82 3.79
CA ALA A 98 15.88 7.44 5.06
C ALA A 98 14.71 7.38 6.03
N ALA A 99 15.01 7.54 7.32
CA ALA A 99 13.98 7.68 8.35
C ALA A 99 13.14 8.93 8.11
N LEU A 100 11.81 8.80 8.30
CA LEU A 100 10.89 9.92 8.31
C LEU A 100 11.08 10.73 9.60
N PRO A 101 11.20 12.06 9.52
CA PRO A 101 11.16 12.91 10.71
C PRO A 101 9.81 12.80 11.45
N PRO A 102 9.72 13.10 12.75
CA PRO A 102 8.46 13.13 13.50
C PRO A 102 7.42 14.08 12.90
N ALA A 103 7.86 15.23 12.41
CA ALA A 103 7.07 16.20 11.65
C ALA A 103 7.90 16.77 10.51
N ALA A 104 7.31 16.98 9.35
CA ALA A 104 8.01 17.55 8.19
C ALA A 104 7.04 18.13 7.15
N GLU A 105 7.58 18.94 6.26
CA GLU A 105 7.02 19.16 4.94
C GLU A 105 7.73 18.24 3.94
N VAL A 106 6.96 17.51 3.15
CA VAL A 106 7.46 16.60 2.11
C VAL A 106 6.97 17.03 0.73
N VAL A 107 7.76 16.68 -0.27
CA VAL A 107 7.42 16.88 -1.69
C VAL A 107 7.34 15.53 -2.35
N GLY A 108 6.20 15.25 -2.96
CA GLY A 108 6.00 14.08 -3.81
C GLY A 108 6.04 14.47 -5.28
N THR A 109 6.81 13.75 -6.07
CA THR A 109 6.76 13.76 -7.53
C THR A 109 6.34 12.39 -8.01
N ALA A 110 5.48 12.33 -9.03
CA ALA A 110 5.00 11.07 -9.56
C ALA A 110 5.12 11.00 -11.08
N ARG A 111 5.16 9.78 -11.60
CA ARG A 111 5.12 9.52 -13.04
C ARG A 111 4.42 8.19 -13.32
N VAL A 112 3.86 8.05 -14.47
CA VAL A 112 3.48 6.74 -15.00
C VAL A 112 4.77 6.03 -15.44
N ALA A 113 5.11 4.95 -14.72
CA ALA A 113 6.31 4.17 -15.01
C ALA A 113 6.09 3.17 -16.13
N SER A 114 4.87 2.62 -16.24
CA SER A 114 4.46 1.75 -17.35
C SER A 114 2.95 1.66 -17.47
N LEU A 115 2.49 1.40 -18.69
CA LEU A 115 1.12 1.02 -18.99
C LEU A 115 1.17 -0.17 -19.95
N ALA A 116 0.55 -1.29 -19.58
CA ALA A 116 0.60 -2.52 -20.33
C ALA A 116 -0.79 -3.09 -20.60
N ASP A 117 -1.01 -3.54 -21.84
CA ASP A 117 -2.27 -4.14 -22.29
C ASP A 117 -2.30 -5.63 -21.97
N ARG A 118 -3.29 -6.06 -21.20
CA ARG A 118 -3.50 -7.47 -20.89
C ARG A 118 -4.51 -8.16 -21.80
N GLY A 119 -5.10 -7.40 -22.73
CA GLY A 119 -6.16 -7.83 -23.64
C GLY A 119 -7.55 -7.43 -23.15
N PRO A 120 -8.56 -7.48 -24.04
CA PRO A 120 -9.90 -6.92 -23.80
C PRO A 120 -10.57 -7.53 -22.56
N ASP A 121 -10.35 -8.82 -22.29
CA ASP A 121 -11.00 -9.52 -21.16
C ASP A 121 -10.25 -9.34 -19.83
N ARG A 122 -8.99 -8.92 -19.85
CA ARG A 122 -8.12 -8.86 -18.66
C ARG A 122 -7.71 -7.45 -18.28
N GLY A 123 -8.14 -6.44 -19.04
CA GLY A 123 -7.88 -5.03 -18.76
C GLY A 123 -6.46 -4.57 -19.07
N ALA A 124 -6.04 -3.52 -18.41
CA ALA A 124 -4.69 -2.95 -18.51
C ALA A 124 -4.02 -2.91 -17.13
N GLU A 125 -2.69 -2.84 -17.12
CA GLU A 125 -1.88 -2.71 -15.91
C GLU A 125 -1.11 -1.41 -15.98
N LEU A 126 -1.39 -0.53 -15.02
CA LEU A 126 -0.79 0.79 -14.90
C LEU A 126 0.11 0.82 -13.67
N VAL A 127 1.39 1.15 -13.86
CA VAL A 127 2.34 1.34 -12.76
C VAL A 127 2.63 2.82 -12.59
N VAL A 128 2.36 3.33 -11.39
CA VAL A 128 2.71 4.68 -10.98
C VAL A 128 3.85 4.63 -9.99
N GLU A 129 4.90 5.40 -10.26
CA GLU A 129 6.04 5.56 -9.36
C GLU A 129 5.99 6.96 -8.74
N ARG A 130 6.16 7.03 -7.43
CA ARG A 130 6.20 8.27 -6.67
C ARG A 130 7.46 8.33 -5.82
N HIS A 131 8.16 9.46 -5.90
CA HIS A 131 9.31 9.78 -5.08
C HIS A 131 8.92 10.80 -4.02
N ILE A 132 9.33 10.57 -2.78
CA ILE A 132 9.06 11.48 -1.67
C ILE A 132 10.39 11.97 -1.14
N THR A 133 10.53 13.30 -1.05
CA THR A 133 11.68 13.99 -0.51
C THR A 133 11.27 14.90 0.65
N GLU A 134 12.18 15.16 1.56
CA GLU A 134 12.04 16.17 2.60
C GLU A 134 12.20 17.56 1.99
N ALA A 135 11.22 18.44 2.15
CA ALA A 135 11.20 19.75 1.48
C ALA A 135 12.35 20.67 1.91
N SER A 136 12.78 20.57 3.17
CA SER A 136 13.82 21.43 3.75
C SER A 136 15.25 21.10 3.28
N THR A 137 15.52 19.82 3.00
CA THR A 137 16.87 19.30 2.71
C THR A 137 17.01 18.71 1.31
N GLY A 138 15.90 18.39 0.63
CA GLY A 138 15.90 17.62 -0.61
C GLY A 138 16.25 16.13 -0.42
N ARG A 139 16.42 15.66 0.81
CA ARG A 139 16.79 14.28 1.11
C ARG A 139 15.70 13.32 0.64
N ALA A 140 16.08 12.30 -0.14
CA ALA A 140 15.19 11.24 -0.54
C ALA A 140 14.74 10.42 0.68
N LEU A 141 13.43 10.31 0.87
CA LEU A 141 12.83 9.56 1.98
C LEU A 141 12.32 8.19 1.51
N CYS A 142 11.60 8.15 0.40
CA CYS A 142 10.96 6.92 -0.06
C CYS A 142 10.71 6.95 -1.57
N THR A 143 10.77 5.76 -2.21
CA THR A 143 10.24 5.50 -3.55
C THR A 143 9.11 4.49 -3.43
N LEU A 144 7.94 4.83 -3.96
CA LEU A 144 6.74 4.02 -3.95
C LEU A 144 6.37 3.62 -5.38
N ARG A 145 6.06 2.36 -5.60
CA ARG A 145 5.50 1.86 -6.87
C ARG A 145 4.17 1.19 -6.60
N GLN A 146 3.14 1.71 -7.24
CA GLN A 146 1.77 1.25 -7.13
C GLN A 146 1.36 0.64 -8.46
N THR A 147 0.89 -0.61 -8.45
CA THR A 147 0.32 -1.25 -9.64
C THR A 147 -1.20 -1.22 -9.55
N LEU A 148 -1.83 -0.61 -10.53
CA LEU A 148 -3.28 -0.52 -10.70
C LEU A 148 -3.71 -1.47 -11.83
N LEU A 149 -4.74 -2.25 -11.57
CA LEU A 149 -5.41 -3.06 -12.59
C LEU A 149 -6.68 -2.34 -13.05
N LEU A 150 -6.69 -1.93 -14.31
CA LEU A 150 -7.79 -1.26 -15.01
C LEU A 150 -8.60 -2.34 -15.72
N ARG A 151 -9.55 -2.99 -15.03
CA ARG A 151 -10.24 -4.18 -15.56
C ARG A 151 -11.15 -3.90 -16.75
N GLY A 152 -11.56 -2.63 -16.93
CA GLY A 152 -12.42 -2.19 -18.04
C GLY A 152 -11.65 -1.79 -19.30
N ASP A 153 -10.34 -1.59 -19.24
CA ASP A 153 -9.61 -0.74 -20.17
C ASP A 153 -8.49 -1.46 -20.92
N GLY A 154 -8.68 -2.73 -21.25
CA GLY A 154 -7.75 -3.53 -22.03
C GLY A 154 -8.11 -3.61 -23.51
N GLY A 155 -7.19 -4.16 -24.33
CA GLY A 155 -7.41 -4.38 -25.76
C GLY A 155 -7.11 -3.17 -26.64
N TYR A 156 -6.35 -2.20 -26.11
CA TYR A 156 -5.96 -1.00 -26.89
C TYR A 156 -4.71 -1.23 -27.78
N GLY A 157 -4.11 -2.44 -27.75
CA GLY A 157 -2.98 -2.80 -28.61
C GLY A 157 -1.60 -2.41 -28.08
N GLY A 158 -1.50 -2.06 -26.78
CA GLY A 158 -0.24 -1.74 -26.12
C GLY A 158 0.64 -2.96 -25.84
N ALA A 159 1.86 -2.68 -25.33
CA ALA A 159 2.80 -3.73 -24.91
C ALA A 159 2.21 -4.63 -23.82
N ARG A 160 2.57 -5.91 -23.83
CA ARG A 160 2.18 -6.83 -22.76
C ARG A 160 2.97 -6.57 -21.48
N PRO A 161 2.39 -6.82 -20.28
CA PRO A 161 3.14 -6.67 -19.05
C PRO A 161 4.31 -7.68 -19.01
N VAL A 162 5.48 -7.18 -18.68
CA VAL A 162 6.63 -8.03 -18.35
C VAL A 162 6.45 -8.49 -16.91
N ARG A 163 6.26 -9.79 -16.72
CA ARG A 163 6.08 -10.39 -15.39
C ARG A 163 7.31 -11.16 -14.99
N ASN A 164 7.82 -10.80 -13.84
CA ASN A 164 8.74 -11.63 -13.06
C ASN A 164 8.13 -11.79 -11.66
N PRO A 165 7.14 -12.70 -11.51
CA PRO A 165 6.45 -12.85 -10.24
C PRO A 165 7.42 -13.38 -9.18
N ARG A 166 7.45 -12.73 -8.05
CA ARG A 166 8.10 -13.25 -6.85
C ARG A 166 7.20 -14.36 -6.30
N THR A 167 7.64 -15.59 -6.36
CA THR A 167 6.91 -16.72 -5.78
C THR A 167 7.49 -17.05 -4.41
N ALA A 168 6.61 -17.32 -3.44
CA ALA A 168 7.06 -17.90 -2.19
C ALA A 168 7.76 -19.24 -2.46
N PRO A 169 8.80 -19.60 -1.70
CA PRO A 169 9.45 -20.90 -1.81
C PRO A 169 8.45 -22.05 -1.67
N ASP A 170 8.67 -23.13 -2.44
CA ASP A 170 7.86 -24.35 -2.38
C ASP A 170 8.39 -25.29 -1.28
N CYS A 171 8.48 -24.75 -0.06
CA CYS A 171 8.90 -25.47 1.16
C CYS A 171 8.14 -24.90 2.36
N ALA A 172 8.27 -25.57 3.51
CA ALA A 172 7.72 -25.04 4.75
C ALA A 172 8.33 -23.67 5.08
N ALA A 173 7.51 -22.78 5.63
CA ALA A 173 7.98 -21.47 6.08
C ALA A 173 8.96 -21.62 7.26
N ASP A 174 9.99 -20.78 7.28
CA ASP A 174 10.96 -20.75 8.40
C ASP A 174 10.32 -20.19 9.66
N LEU A 175 9.36 -19.27 9.51
CA LEU A 175 8.63 -18.67 10.60
C LEU A 175 7.15 -18.50 10.24
N VAL A 176 6.28 -18.80 11.20
CA VAL A 176 4.84 -18.57 11.08
C VAL A 176 4.40 -17.71 12.26
N THR A 177 3.58 -16.70 12.00
CA THR A 177 3.01 -15.83 13.03
C THR A 177 1.61 -15.37 12.64
N GLN A 178 0.92 -14.75 13.57
CA GLN A 178 -0.42 -14.22 13.36
C GLN A 178 -0.49 -12.74 13.76
N VAL A 179 -1.33 -11.99 13.07
CA VAL A 179 -1.73 -10.64 13.48
C VAL A 179 -3.23 -10.47 13.33
N THR A 180 -3.90 -10.10 14.42
CA THR A 180 -5.34 -9.81 14.40
C THR A 180 -5.54 -8.31 14.20
N LEU A 181 -6.38 -7.90 13.29
CA LEU A 181 -6.70 -6.51 13.02
C LEU A 181 -7.68 -5.95 14.08
N SER A 182 -7.52 -4.69 14.44
CA SER A 182 -8.52 -4.02 15.27
C SER A 182 -9.86 -3.94 14.53
N PRO A 183 -11.00 -4.19 15.17
CA PRO A 183 -12.31 -3.90 14.57
C PRO A 183 -12.48 -2.42 14.17
N ARG A 184 -11.67 -1.52 14.76
CA ARG A 184 -11.67 -0.08 14.47
C ARG A 184 -10.57 0.34 13.47
N ALA A 185 -9.78 -0.61 12.94
CA ALA A 185 -8.63 -0.31 12.09
C ALA A 185 -8.99 0.62 10.91
N ALA A 186 -10.05 0.32 10.16
CA ALA A 186 -10.47 1.13 9.02
C ALA A 186 -10.91 2.55 9.43
N LEU A 187 -11.59 2.69 10.58
CA LEU A 187 -12.05 3.98 11.10
C LEU A 187 -10.89 4.91 11.49
N ILE A 188 -9.79 4.33 11.97
CA ILE A 188 -8.60 5.09 12.35
C ILE A 188 -7.74 5.33 11.11
N TYR A 189 -7.44 4.28 10.32
CA TYR A 189 -6.54 4.36 9.17
C TYR A 189 -6.99 5.39 8.12
N ARG A 190 -8.32 5.49 7.86
CA ARG A 190 -8.86 6.47 6.91
C ARG A 190 -8.45 7.92 7.21
N LEU A 191 -8.16 8.23 8.47
CA LEU A 191 -7.71 9.56 8.90
C LEU A 191 -6.30 9.90 8.37
N SER A 192 -5.58 8.93 7.86
CA SER A 192 -4.31 9.12 7.16
C SER A 192 -4.48 9.48 5.67
N GLY A 193 -5.71 9.80 5.22
CA GLY A 193 -5.97 10.40 3.92
C GLY A 193 -6.80 9.58 2.93
N ASP A 194 -7.14 8.33 3.23
CA ASP A 194 -8.02 7.52 2.37
C ASP A 194 -9.48 7.55 2.86
N TRP A 195 -10.23 8.49 2.33
CA TRP A 195 -11.62 8.75 2.71
C TRP A 195 -12.64 7.93 1.92
N ASN A 196 -12.23 6.89 1.18
CA ASN A 196 -13.15 6.07 0.41
C ASN A 196 -14.23 5.45 1.32
N PRO A 197 -15.52 5.74 1.08
CA PRO A 197 -16.60 5.27 1.95
C PRO A 197 -16.76 3.74 1.97
N LEU A 198 -16.17 3.03 1.02
CA LEU A 198 -16.13 1.56 1.00
C LEU A 198 -15.57 0.96 2.31
N HIS A 199 -14.74 1.71 3.01
CA HIS A 199 -14.06 1.28 4.23
C HIS A 199 -14.84 1.59 5.53
N ILE A 200 -15.97 2.32 5.44
CA ILE A 200 -16.72 2.72 6.63
C ILE A 200 -18.25 2.62 6.47
N ASP A 201 -18.75 2.67 5.24
CA ASP A 201 -20.18 2.70 4.98
C ASP A 201 -20.70 1.29 4.62
N PRO A 202 -21.57 0.68 5.48
CA PRO A 202 -22.09 -0.65 5.22
C PRO A 202 -22.98 -0.74 3.97
N GLU A 203 -23.67 0.34 3.59
CA GLU A 203 -24.53 0.33 2.40
C GLU A 203 -23.70 0.34 1.13
N ILE A 204 -22.66 1.18 1.10
CA ILE A 204 -21.70 1.24 -0.02
C ILE A 204 -20.93 -0.07 -0.12
N ALA A 205 -20.51 -0.66 1.00
CA ALA A 205 -19.84 -1.95 0.99
C ALA A 205 -20.72 -3.05 0.41
N ARG A 206 -22.01 -3.14 0.81
CA ARG A 206 -22.96 -4.11 0.26
C ARG A 206 -23.23 -3.87 -1.22
N ALA A 207 -23.38 -2.63 -1.64
CA ALA A 207 -23.56 -2.27 -3.05
C ALA A 207 -22.35 -2.68 -3.91
N ALA A 208 -21.16 -2.70 -3.31
CA ALA A 208 -19.92 -3.17 -3.94
C ALA A 208 -19.74 -4.72 -3.86
N GLY A 209 -20.69 -5.45 -3.25
CA GLY A 209 -20.66 -6.90 -3.12
C GLY A 209 -19.93 -7.44 -1.89
N PHE A 210 -19.66 -6.61 -0.90
CA PHE A 210 -19.03 -7.01 0.36
C PHE A 210 -20.08 -7.12 1.48
N GLU A 211 -19.88 -8.05 2.39
CA GLU A 211 -20.76 -8.25 3.55
C GLU A 211 -20.76 -7.03 4.50
N ARG A 212 -19.59 -6.41 4.65
CA ARG A 212 -19.33 -5.26 5.53
C ARG A 212 -18.17 -4.42 4.98
N PRO A 213 -17.93 -3.22 5.53
CA PRO A 213 -16.78 -2.40 5.14
C PRO A 213 -15.46 -3.17 5.21
N ILE A 214 -14.67 -3.08 4.13
CA ILE A 214 -13.37 -3.76 4.03
C ILE A 214 -12.27 -2.91 4.64
N PHE A 215 -11.14 -3.52 5.04
CA PHE A 215 -9.96 -2.77 5.46
C PHE A 215 -9.16 -2.29 4.24
N HIS A 216 -8.53 -1.14 4.35
CA HIS A 216 -7.67 -0.56 3.32
C HIS A 216 -6.49 -1.48 3.01
N GLY A 217 -6.21 -1.72 1.73
CA GLY A 217 -5.06 -2.55 1.33
C GLY A 217 -3.74 -2.01 1.87
N LEU A 218 -3.53 -0.67 1.82
CA LEU A 218 -2.34 -0.05 2.39
C LEU A 218 -2.33 -0.07 3.93
N GLY A 219 -3.47 -0.19 4.58
CA GLY A 219 -3.57 -0.45 6.02
C GLY A 219 -3.10 -1.87 6.36
N VAL A 220 -3.53 -2.87 5.57
CA VAL A 220 -3.01 -4.25 5.67
C VAL A 220 -1.49 -4.28 5.45
N PHE A 221 -0.99 -3.56 4.44
CA PHE A 221 0.43 -3.43 4.13
C PHE A 221 1.23 -2.94 5.35
N GLY A 222 0.80 -1.86 6.00
CA GLY A 222 1.45 -1.33 7.21
C GLY A 222 1.37 -2.26 8.41
N THR A 223 0.19 -2.89 8.63
CA THR A 223 0.00 -3.86 9.73
C THR A 223 0.92 -5.07 9.57
N VAL A 224 0.99 -5.62 8.35
CA VAL A 224 1.84 -6.77 8.06
C VAL A 224 3.32 -6.42 8.19
N ALA A 225 3.74 -5.22 7.77
CA ALA A 225 5.11 -4.73 7.98
C ALA A 225 5.53 -4.77 9.45
N ALA A 226 4.71 -4.21 10.33
CA ALA A 226 4.98 -4.22 11.78
C ALA A 226 5.01 -5.63 12.35
N ALA A 227 4.07 -6.49 11.94
CA ALA A 227 3.99 -7.88 12.39
C ALA A 227 5.20 -8.73 11.94
N LEU A 228 5.65 -8.56 10.69
CA LEU A 228 6.85 -9.23 10.16
C LEU A 228 8.10 -8.82 10.94
N CYS A 229 8.31 -7.52 11.13
CA CYS A 229 9.45 -7.02 11.91
C CYS A 229 9.42 -7.58 13.33
N ARG A 230 8.28 -7.58 14.00
CA ARG A 230 8.11 -8.15 15.35
C ARG A 230 8.45 -9.64 15.38
N ALA A 231 7.92 -10.41 14.43
CA ALA A 231 8.17 -11.86 14.36
C ALA A 231 9.65 -12.19 14.14
N LEU A 232 10.36 -11.35 13.40
CA LEU A 232 11.79 -11.47 13.14
C LEU A 232 12.67 -10.88 14.27
N GLY A 233 12.07 -10.33 15.33
CA GLY A 233 12.81 -9.65 16.41
C GLY A 233 13.53 -8.37 15.93
N ARG A 234 13.01 -7.70 14.86
CA ARG A 234 13.64 -6.54 14.25
C ARG A 234 12.82 -5.25 14.48
N ASN A 235 13.52 -4.16 14.67
CA ASN A 235 12.86 -2.85 14.75
C ASN A 235 12.28 -2.47 13.37
N PRO A 236 11.02 -2.02 13.27
CA PRO A 236 10.43 -1.53 12.02
C PRO A 236 11.23 -0.42 11.32
N LEU A 237 12.05 0.35 12.05
CA LEU A 237 12.95 1.36 11.45
C LEU A 237 14.04 0.75 10.56
N ALA A 238 14.33 -0.55 10.70
CA ALA A 238 15.25 -1.26 9.83
C ALA A 238 14.68 -1.56 8.44
N LEU A 239 13.38 -1.31 8.19
CA LEU A 239 12.79 -1.51 6.87
C LEU A 239 13.58 -0.77 5.79
N GLN A 240 14.05 -1.51 4.80
CA GLN A 240 14.67 -1.01 3.59
C GLN A 240 13.73 -1.12 2.40
N ARG A 241 13.01 -2.24 2.29
CA ARG A 241 12.00 -2.47 1.26
C ARG A 241 10.88 -3.35 1.77
N LEU A 242 9.68 -3.05 1.34
CA LEU A 242 8.51 -3.89 1.50
C LEU A 242 7.70 -3.86 0.20
N GLY A 243 7.35 -5.04 -0.29
CA GLY A 243 6.48 -5.15 -1.46
C GLY A 243 5.55 -6.34 -1.34
N CYS A 244 4.33 -6.23 -1.86
CA CYS A 244 3.39 -7.35 -1.94
C CYS A 244 2.31 -7.11 -2.99
N ARG A 245 1.64 -8.20 -3.34
CA ARG A 245 0.42 -8.22 -4.13
C ARG A 245 -0.79 -8.40 -3.22
N PHE A 246 -1.81 -7.55 -3.40
CA PHE A 246 -3.12 -7.69 -2.77
C PHE A 246 -3.93 -8.73 -3.54
N SER A 247 -4.16 -9.89 -2.93
CA SER A 247 -4.76 -11.06 -3.58
C SER A 247 -6.14 -11.40 -3.03
N GLY A 248 -6.50 -10.86 -1.87
CA GLY A 248 -7.80 -11.07 -1.23
C GLY A 248 -8.24 -9.89 -0.39
N ILE A 249 -9.51 -9.95 0.01
CA ILE A 249 -10.13 -8.94 0.85
C ILE A 249 -9.84 -9.25 2.31
N VAL A 250 -9.55 -8.21 3.08
CA VAL A 250 -9.33 -8.29 4.53
C VAL A 250 -10.34 -7.37 5.21
N MET A 251 -10.96 -7.85 6.26
CA MET A 251 -11.96 -7.11 7.03
C MET A 251 -11.38 -6.60 8.36
N PRO A 252 -11.84 -5.47 8.88
CA PRO A 252 -11.53 -5.09 10.26
C PRO A 252 -11.94 -6.21 11.24
N GLY A 253 -11.03 -6.60 12.13
CA GLY A 253 -11.24 -7.71 13.07
C GLY A 253 -10.74 -9.08 12.58
N ASP A 254 -10.36 -9.22 11.32
CA ASP A 254 -9.79 -10.47 10.82
C ASP A 254 -8.41 -10.75 11.46
N THR A 255 -8.04 -12.04 11.49
CA THR A 255 -6.70 -12.51 11.81
C THR A 255 -6.00 -12.96 10.54
N LEU A 256 -4.81 -12.42 10.32
CA LEU A 256 -3.94 -12.83 9.21
C LEU A 256 -2.91 -13.84 9.72
N ASP A 257 -2.81 -14.98 9.02
CA ASP A 257 -1.74 -15.94 9.20
C ASP A 257 -0.59 -15.57 8.26
N LEU A 258 0.60 -15.31 8.80
CA LEU A 258 1.78 -14.90 8.06
C LEU A 258 2.76 -16.07 7.97
N GLN A 259 3.23 -16.35 6.77
CA GLN A 259 4.32 -17.29 6.49
C GLN A 259 5.52 -16.51 5.98
N ILE A 260 6.71 -16.79 6.51
CA ILE A 260 7.94 -16.05 6.24
C ILE A 260 9.05 -17.05 5.89
N TRP A 261 9.79 -16.77 4.83
CA TRP A 261 10.96 -17.53 4.39
C TRP A 261 12.16 -16.61 4.30
N ASP A 262 13.28 -17.04 4.86
CA ASP A 262 14.58 -16.41 4.61
C ASP A 262 15.06 -16.80 3.22
N VAL A 263 15.33 -15.82 2.36
CA VAL A 263 15.80 -16.05 0.99
C VAL A 263 17.22 -15.53 0.78
N GLY A 264 17.96 -15.32 1.87
CA GLY A 264 19.36 -14.87 1.89
C GLY A 264 19.52 -13.36 1.80
N GLU A 265 18.97 -12.71 0.78
CA GLU A 265 19.02 -11.24 0.61
C GLU A 265 17.80 -10.52 1.20
N GLY A 266 17.08 -11.16 2.12
CA GLY A 266 15.86 -10.67 2.74
C GLY A 266 14.87 -11.80 2.98
N TYR A 267 13.58 -11.48 2.99
CA TYR A 267 12.53 -12.45 3.30
C TYR A 267 11.44 -12.41 2.23
N ALA A 268 10.98 -13.59 1.84
CA ALA A 268 9.71 -13.75 1.16
C ALA A 268 8.60 -13.92 2.20
N PHE A 269 7.40 -13.47 1.91
CA PHE A 269 6.27 -13.70 2.80
C PHE A 269 4.94 -13.83 2.06
N THR A 270 3.98 -14.44 2.72
CA THR A 270 2.58 -14.46 2.32
C THR A 270 1.69 -14.24 3.52
N ALA A 271 0.46 -13.79 3.27
CA ALA A 271 -0.56 -13.69 4.30
C ALA A 271 -1.85 -14.37 3.84
N THR A 272 -2.49 -15.12 4.74
CA THR A 272 -3.80 -15.72 4.50
C THR A 272 -4.81 -15.22 5.54
N VAL A 273 -6.07 -15.19 5.15
CA VAL A 273 -7.20 -14.84 5.99
C VAL A 273 -8.34 -15.81 5.70
N ASN A 274 -8.92 -16.42 6.72
CA ASN A 274 -10.01 -17.39 6.56
C ASN A 274 -9.69 -18.50 5.52
N GLY A 275 -8.43 -18.94 5.45
CA GLY A 275 -7.94 -19.94 4.49
C GLY A 275 -7.69 -19.43 3.08
N GLY A 276 -8.04 -18.19 2.76
CA GLY A 276 -7.78 -17.55 1.47
C GLY A 276 -6.52 -16.69 1.46
N ARG A 277 -5.86 -16.57 0.31
CA ARG A 277 -4.69 -15.69 0.14
C ARG A 277 -5.10 -14.22 0.22
N ALA A 278 -4.60 -13.48 1.20
CA ALA A 278 -4.79 -12.03 1.35
C ALA A 278 -3.65 -11.24 0.70
N LEU A 279 -2.38 -11.57 1.05
CA LEU A 279 -1.19 -11.02 0.42
C LEU A 279 -0.35 -12.14 -0.18
N ASP A 280 0.22 -11.87 -1.34
CA ASP A 280 1.08 -12.78 -2.08
C ASP A 280 2.30 -12.05 -2.63
N GLN A 281 3.29 -12.79 -3.12
CA GLN A 281 4.50 -12.23 -3.72
C GLN A 281 5.23 -11.24 -2.80
N GLY A 282 5.14 -11.48 -1.49
CA GLY A 282 5.73 -10.64 -0.46
C GLY A 282 7.25 -10.63 -0.51
N ILE A 283 7.84 -9.44 -0.39
CA ILE A 283 9.27 -9.24 -0.17
C ILE A 283 9.47 -8.28 1.00
N LEU A 284 10.41 -8.59 1.86
CA LEU A 284 10.86 -7.75 2.95
C LEU A 284 12.39 -7.72 2.95
N GLU A 285 12.96 -6.53 2.86
CA GLU A 285 14.40 -6.31 3.03
C GLU A 285 14.61 -5.39 4.25
N LEU A 286 15.55 -5.76 5.10
CA LEU A 286 15.90 -5.04 6.32
C LEU A 286 17.36 -4.60 6.26
N ARG A 287 17.64 -3.38 6.73
CA ARG A 287 19.02 -2.94 6.93
C ARG A 287 19.69 -3.85 7.96
N ALA A 288 20.99 -4.08 7.80
CA ALA A 288 21.79 -4.74 8.84
C ALA A 288 21.66 -3.98 10.16
N ASP A 289 21.78 -4.70 11.27
CA ASP A 289 21.86 -4.08 12.59
C ASP A 289 23.15 -3.25 12.64
N SER A 290 23.02 -1.97 12.98
CA SER A 290 24.14 -1.05 13.16
C SER A 290 24.76 -1.20 14.56
#